data_db51e601234e2b4a63a93009b7eca7e4
#
_entry.id   db51e601234e2b4a63a93009b7eca7e4
#
_cell.length_a   1.000
_cell.length_b   1.000
_cell.length_c   1.000
_cell.angle_alpha   90.00
_cell.angle_beta   90.00
_cell.angle_gamma   90.00
#
_symmetry.space_group_name_H-M   'P 1'
#
loop_
_entity.id
_entity.type
_entity.pdbx_description
1 polymer ?
#
loop_
_entity_poly.entity_id
_entity_poly.type
_entity_poly.pdbx_seq_one_letter_code
_entity_poly.pdbx_strand_id
1 'polypeptide(L)'
;MNKKIFDQLLAHSQNNVDKITQPYIMETFGVQVKRCDTLEQYSEAIDDACLNKYFSKYWQNDMKKWKYSGVQLIDEVNSLRPRAVLDVGCGYNEFKNKIDNLIGIDPYNVKADIQVRTLDYQSNKLFDVILCLGSVNFGSKEKIIAEVSKCVNLLADGGTMFFRVNPGVQHDKPEAHWIEFYAWNVPFIIELSEMFQLKILDIRDDTNQRKYFIYRKTK
;
A
#
# COMPACT_ATOMS: atom_id res chain seq x y z
N MET A 1 -7.54 -10.28 5.40
CA MET A 1 -7.92 -11.39 4.50
C MET A 1 -8.68 -10.81 3.31
N ASN A 2 -8.33 -11.20 2.09
CA ASN A 2 -9.04 -10.82 0.85
C ASN A 2 -10.33 -11.67 0.74
N LYS A 3 -11.47 -10.99 0.90
CA LYS A 3 -12.78 -11.69 0.93
C LYS A 3 -13.10 -12.41 -0.37
N LYS A 4 -12.78 -11.81 -1.51
CA LYS A 4 -13.06 -12.38 -2.84
C LYS A 4 -12.31 -13.71 -3.05
N ILE A 5 -11.04 -13.75 -2.67
CA ILE A 5 -10.23 -14.97 -2.75
C ILE A 5 -10.76 -16.02 -1.77
N PHE A 6 -11.05 -15.62 -0.53
CA PHE A 6 -11.57 -16.55 0.48
C PHE A 6 -12.90 -17.16 0.09
N ASP A 7 -13.85 -16.38 -0.40
CA ASP A 7 -15.15 -16.87 -0.85
C ASP A 7 -15.00 -17.86 -2.03
N GLN A 8 -14.06 -17.62 -2.94
CA GLN A 8 -13.76 -18.54 -4.05
C GLN A 8 -13.17 -19.87 -3.58
N LEU A 9 -12.25 -19.81 -2.61
CA LEU A 9 -11.67 -21.01 -1.99
C LEU A 9 -12.73 -21.83 -1.24
N LEU A 10 -13.58 -21.15 -0.48
CA LEU A 10 -14.67 -21.76 0.28
C LEU A 10 -15.67 -22.48 -0.64
N ALA A 11 -16.09 -21.82 -1.72
CA ALA A 11 -17.01 -22.38 -2.70
C ALA A 11 -16.45 -23.66 -3.35
N HIS A 12 -15.17 -23.67 -3.69
CA HIS A 12 -14.52 -24.84 -4.28
C HIS A 12 -14.31 -25.97 -3.26
N SER A 13 -13.79 -25.65 -2.09
CA SER A 13 -13.34 -26.63 -1.10
C SER A 13 -14.47 -27.20 -0.26
N GLN A 14 -15.57 -26.48 -0.07
CA GLN A 14 -16.63 -26.83 0.88
C GLN A 14 -16.08 -27.09 2.28
N ASN A 15 -15.17 -26.23 2.75
CA ASN A 15 -14.40 -26.33 4.01
C ASN A 15 -13.40 -27.51 4.08
N ASN A 16 -13.14 -28.23 3.01
CA ASN A 16 -12.10 -29.25 2.97
C ASN A 16 -10.83 -28.69 2.30
N VAL A 17 -9.85 -28.31 3.09
CA VAL A 17 -8.59 -27.70 2.64
C VAL A 17 -7.79 -28.59 1.69
N ASP A 18 -7.93 -29.92 1.78
CA ASP A 18 -7.24 -30.86 0.89
C ASP A 18 -7.71 -30.81 -0.56
N LYS A 19 -8.88 -30.22 -0.82
CA LYS A 19 -9.35 -29.96 -2.17
C LYS A 19 -8.62 -28.77 -2.84
N ILE A 20 -7.92 -27.95 -2.07
CA ILE A 20 -7.16 -26.82 -2.62
C ILE A 20 -5.81 -27.34 -3.14
N THR A 21 -5.76 -27.57 -4.44
CA THR A 21 -4.58 -28.12 -5.14
C THR A 21 -3.84 -27.04 -5.92
N GLN A 22 -2.55 -27.26 -6.21
CA GLN A 22 -1.76 -26.33 -7.06
C GLN A 22 -2.36 -26.15 -8.46
N PRO A 23 -2.85 -27.18 -9.17
CA PRO A 23 -3.54 -27.00 -10.44
C PRO A 23 -4.74 -26.05 -10.32
N TYR A 24 -5.59 -26.24 -9.29
CA TYR A 24 -6.72 -25.37 -9.04
C TYR A 24 -6.29 -23.91 -8.78
N ILE A 25 -5.27 -23.69 -7.95
CA ILE A 25 -4.76 -22.35 -7.64
C ILE A 25 -4.22 -21.70 -8.91
N MET A 26 -3.47 -22.44 -9.72
CA MET A 26 -2.91 -21.91 -10.96
C MET A 26 -4.00 -21.58 -11.99
N GLU A 27 -4.99 -22.43 -12.16
CA GLU A 27 -6.10 -22.23 -13.10
C GLU A 27 -6.96 -21.03 -12.68
N THR A 28 -7.30 -20.93 -11.38
CA THR A 28 -8.24 -19.93 -10.87
C THR A 28 -7.60 -18.57 -10.66
N PHE A 29 -6.41 -18.53 -10.02
CA PHE A 29 -5.76 -17.30 -9.57
C PHE A 29 -4.53 -16.93 -10.41
N GLY A 30 -4.00 -17.87 -11.19
CA GLY A 30 -2.82 -17.67 -12.02
C GLY A 30 -1.52 -17.48 -11.24
N VAL A 31 -1.45 -18.01 -10.03
CA VAL A 31 -0.29 -17.94 -9.12
C VAL A 31 0.05 -19.31 -8.52
N GLN A 32 1.20 -19.40 -7.87
CA GLN A 32 1.60 -20.57 -7.10
C GLN A 32 1.86 -20.16 -5.66
N VAL A 33 1.42 -20.98 -4.71
CA VAL A 33 1.67 -20.79 -3.28
C VAL A 33 2.06 -22.12 -2.63
N LYS A 34 2.71 -22.05 -1.50
CA LYS A 34 3.01 -23.26 -0.71
C LYS A 34 1.70 -23.85 -0.15
N ARG A 35 1.71 -25.15 0.20
CA ARG A 35 0.60 -25.78 0.92
C ARG A 35 0.38 -25.05 2.25
N CYS A 36 -0.89 -24.76 2.54
CA CYS A 36 -1.34 -24.15 3.77
C CYS A 36 -2.27 -25.11 4.52
N ASP A 37 -2.45 -24.89 5.82
CA ASP A 37 -3.25 -25.75 6.69
C ASP A 37 -4.70 -25.28 6.80
N THR A 38 -4.99 -23.99 6.48
CA THR A 38 -6.33 -23.40 6.53
C THR A 38 -6.65 -22.57 5.28
N LEU A 39 -7.96 -22.32 5.05
CA LEU A 39 -8.41 -21.49 3.93
C LEU A 39 -7.98 -20.02 4.09
N GLU A 40 -7.88 -19.54 5.34
CA GLU A 40 -7.41 -18.19 5.64
C GLU A 40 -5.94 -18.03 5.22
N GLN A 41 -5.08 -19.00 5.58
CA GLN A 41 -3.67 -19.01 5.18
C GLN A 41 -3.52 -19.07 3.65
N TYR A 42 -4.32 -19.91 2.96
CA TYR A 42 -4.35 -19.94 1.51
C TYR A 42 -4.79 -18.59 0.93
N SER A 43 -5.84 -17.98 1.49
CA SER A 43 -6.33 -16.67 1.03
C SER A 43 -5.25 -15.60 1.14
N GLU A 44 -4.52 -15.56 2.26
CA GLU A 44 -3.42 -14.60 2.47
C GLU A 44 -2.24 -14.86 1.54
N ALA A 45 -1.84 -16.11 1.36
CA ALA A 45 -0.75 -16.50 0.48
C ALA A 45 -1.06 -16.20 -1.00
N ILE A 46 -2.29 -16.47 -1.44
CA ILE A 46 -2.74 -16.18 -2.80
C ILE A 46 -2.86 -14.67 -3.02
N ASP A 47 -3.42 -13.91 -2.06
CA ASP A 47 -3.51 -12.46 -2.13
C ASP A 47 -2.11 -11.83 -2.32
N ASP A 48 -1.15 -12.24 -1.49
CA ASP A 48 0.22 -11.79 -1.59
C ASP A 48 0.88 -12.15 -2.94
N ALA A 49 0.67 -13.37 -3.41
CA ALA A 49 1.20 -13.80 -4.71
C ALA A 49 0.56 -13.04 -5.88
N CYS A 50 -0.74 -12.71 -5.81
CA CYS A 50 -1.42 -11.87 -6.81
C CYS A 50 -0.89 -10.42 -6.78
N LEU A 51 -0.71 -9.83 -5.61
CA LEU A 51 -0.11 -8.50 -5.43
C LEU A 51 1.31 -8.48 -6.00
N ASN A 52 2.14 -9.47 -5.63
CA ASN A 52 3.50 -9.60 -6.15
C ASN A 52 3.51 -9.69 -7.68
N LYS A 53 2.75 -10.63 -8.25
CA LYS A 53 2.65 -10.80 -9.71
C LYS A 53 2.26 -9.51 -10.42
N TYR A 54 1.24 -8.81 -9.88
CA TYR A 54 0.73 -7.58 -10.49
C TYR A 54 1.75 -6.43 -10.40
N PHE A 55 2.24 -6.13 -9.20
CA PHE A 55 3.11 -4.95 -8.99
C PHE A 55 4.54 -5.14 -9.48
N SER A 56 5.04 -6.37 -9.53
CA SER A 56 6.38 -6.63 -10.10
C SER A 56 6.42 -6.68 -11.63
N LYS A 57 5.29 -6.99 -12.31
CA LYS A 57 5.31 -7.27 -13.76
C LYS A 57 4.36 -6.44 -14.60
N TYR A 58 3.15 -6.15 -14.10
CA TYR A 58 2.08 -5.58 -14.92
C TYR A 58 1.76 -4.12 -14.61
N TRP A 59 1.92 -3.72 -13.36
CA TRP A 59 1.70 -2.34 -12.98
C TRP A 59 2.85 -1.46 -13.47
N GLN A 60 2.48 -0.32 -14.07
CA GLN A 60 3.43 0.69 -14.52
C GLN A 60 3.03 2.03 -13.93
N ASN A 61 3.99 2.68 -13.32
CA ASN A 61 3.82 4.02 -12.79
C ASN A 61 4.03 5.06 -13.89
N ASP A 62 3.24 6.14 -13.84
CA ASP A 62 3.45 7.32 -14.67
C ASP A 62 3.23 8.58 -13.83
N MET A 63 4.26 8.95 -13.10
CA MET A 63 4.24 10.12 -12.19
C MET A 63 3.87 11.43 -12.88
N LYS A 64 4.05 11.55 -14.21
CA LYS A 64 3.71 12.75 -14.97
C LYS A 64 2.20 12.97 -15.08
N LYS A 65 1.42 11.89 -14.95
CA LYS A 65 -0.05 11.94 -15.02
C LYS A 65 -0.73 12.31 -13.70
N TRP A 66 -0.03 12.27 -12.57
CA TRP A 66 -0.61 12.52 -11.26
C TRP A 66 -0.54 14.00 -10.91
N LYS A 67 -1.69 14.55 -10.52
CA LYS A 67 -1.85 16.01 -10.33
C LYS A 67 -1.09 16.54 -9.12
N TYR A 68 -1.13 15.83 -7.99
CA TYR A 68 -0.51 16.28 -6.73
C TYR A 68 0.57 15.33 -6.24
N SER A 69 0.41 14.04 -6.47
CA SER A 69 1.28 12.98 -5.95
C SER A 69 2.39 12.56 -6.93
N GLY A 70 2.55 13.29 -8.01
CA GLY A 70 3.54 13.03 -9.04
C GLY A 70 4.80 13.91 -8.93
N VAL A 71 5.22 14.45 -10.08
CA VAL A 71 6.46 15.24 -10.18
C VAL A 71 6.44 16.48 -9.27
N GLN A 72 5.27 17.11 -9.10
CA GLN A 72 5.12 18.30 -8.25
C GLN A 72 5.43 18.03 -6.77
N LEU A 73 5.23 16.79 -6.30
CA LEU A 73 5.51 16.40 -4.93
C LEU A 73 7.01 16.53 -4.57
N ILE A 74 7.89 16.41 -5.57
CA ILE A 74 9.34 16.50 -5.36
C ILE A 74 9.71 17.86 -4.75
N ASP A 75 9.24 18.94 -5.36
CA ASP A 75 9.54 20.30 -4.88
C ASP A 75 8.85 20.58 -3.54
N GLU A 76 7.61 20.07 -3.35
CA GLU A 76 6.88 20.24 -2.10
C GLU A 76 7.63 19.56 -0.94
N VAL A 77 8.07 18.31 -1.11
CA VAL A 77 8.81 17.58 -0.08
C VAL A 77 10.19 18.22 0.18
N ASN A 78 10.94 18.54 -0.88
CA ASN A 78 12.27 19.15 -0.73
C ASN A 78 12.21 20.54 -0.06
N SER A 79 11.12 21.30 -0.27
CA SER A 79 10.92 22.60 0.41
C SER A 79 10.82 22.48 1.93
N LEU A 80 10.42 21.32 2.46
CA LEU A 80 10.40 21.01 3.88
C LEU A 80 11.80 20.77 4.46
N ARG A 81 12.83 20.63 3.61
CA ARG A 81 14.23 20.33 3.98
C ARG A 81 14.33 19.13 4.94
N PRO A 82 13.76 17.97 4.59
CA PRO A 82 13.70 16.82 5.48
C PRO A 82 15.09 16.21 5.68
N ARG A 83 15.39 15.82 6.93
CA ARG A 83 16.62 15.07 7.26
C ARG A 83 16.51 13.59 6.92
N ALA A 84 15.27 13.06 6.84
CA ALA A 84 14.98 11.68 6.44
C ALA A 84 13.58 11.60 5.85
N VAL A 85 13.46 10.91 4.70
CA VAL A 85 12.21 10.63 4.00
C VAL A 85 12.06 9.12 3.81
N LEU A 86 10.88 8.58 4.13
CA LEU A 86 10.52 7.19 3.85
C LEU A 86 9.45 7.16 2.76
N ASP A 87 9.72 6.44 1.67
CA ASP A 87 8.73 6.15 0.62
C ASP A 87 8.22 4.71 0.79
N VAL A 88 7.00 4.59 1.29
CA VAL A 88 6.35 3.31 1.61
C VAL A 88 5.64 2.76 0.38
N GLY A 89 6.08 1.57 -0.07
CA GLY A 89 5.62 0.99 -1.33
C GLY A 89 6.09 1.81 -2.52
N CYS A 90 7.39 2.09 -2.55
CA CYS A 90 8.03 2.98 -3.53
C CYS A 90 7.97 2.46 -4.98
N GLY A 91 7.53 1.21 -5.19
CA GLY A 91 7.48 0.59 -6.51
C GLY A 91 8.83 0.66 -7.22
N TYR A 92 8.88 1.31 -8.37
CA TYR A 92 10.13 1.50 -9.14
C TYR A 92 11.11 2.51 -8.52
N ASN A 93 10.83 3.01 -7.32
CA ASN A 93 11.67 3.95 -6.57
C ASN A 93 11.97 5.24 -7.37
N GLU A 94 10.95 5.78 -8.03
CA GLU A 94 11.12 6.88 -8.99
C GLU A 94 11.45 8.23 -8.34
N PHE A 95 11.20 8.39 -7.04
CA PHE A 95 11.58 9.56 -6.26
C PHE A 95 13.04 9.52 -5.80
N LYS A 96 13.71 8.36 -5.90
CA LYS A 96 15.12 8.20 -5.54
C LYS A 96 16.01 9.20 -6.30
N ASN A 97 16.91 9.86 -5.60
CA ASN A 97 17.79 10.92 -6.11
C ASN A 97 17.07 12.19 -6.62
N LYS A 98 15.77 12.31 -6.40
CA LYS A 98 14.97 13.52 -6.71
C LYS A 98 14.46 14.17 -5.42
N ILE A 99 14.12 13.34 -4.43
CA ILE A 99 13.81 13.79 -3.07
C ILE A 99 15.03 13.52 -2.20
N ASP A 100 15.42 14.53 -1.45
CA ASP A 100 16.58 14.48 -0.58
C ASP A 100 16.38 13.48 0.57
N ASN A 101 17.45 12.74 0.90
CA ASN A 101 17.50 11.81 2.04
C ASN A 101 16.41 10.71 2.03
N LEU A 102 15.91 10.30 0.84
CA LEU A 102 14.87 9.32 0.66
C LEU A 102 15.40 7.89 0.75
N ILE A 103 14.66 7.05 1.49
CA ILE A 103 14.75 5.59 1.51
C ILE A 103 13.42 5.05 1.02
N GLY A 104 13.43 4.24 -0.06
CA GLY A 104 12.26 3.57 -0.60
C GLY A 104 12.17 2.12 -0.10
N ILE A 105 11.01 1.73 0.42
CA ILE A 105 10.70 0.35 0.78
C ILE A 105 9.57 -0.18 -0.08
N ASP A 106 9.68 -1.44 -0.55
CA ASP A 106 8.63 -2.13 -1.32
C ASP A 106 8.82 -3.65 -1.20
N PRO A 107 7.77 -4.44 -0.93
CA PRO A 107 7.92 -5.89 -0.80
C PRO A 107 8.18 -6.61 -2.12
N TYR A 108 7.79 -6.02 -3.26
CA TYR A 108 7.70 -6.71 -4.54
C TYR A 108 8.69 -6.20 -5.58
N ASN A 109 9.22 -4.98 -5.42
CA ASN A 109 10.08 -4.38 -6.44
C ASN A 109 11.56 -4.39 -6.05
N VAL A 110 12.39 -4.98 -6.92
CA VAL A 110 13.85 -5.06 -6.72
C VAL A 110 14.58 -3.72 -6.79
N LYS A 111 13.90 -2.65 -7.24
CA LYS A 111 14.45 -1.28 -7.26
C LYS A 111 14.29 -0.54 -5.94
N ALA A 112 13.52 -1.09 -5.00
CA ALA A 112 13.46 -0.55 -3.64
C ALA A 112 14.84 -0.59 -2.98
N ASP A 113 15.12 0.37 -2.11
CA ASP A 113 16.34 0.34 -1.30
C ASP A 113 16.32 -0.83 -0.33
N ILE A 114 15.12 -1.19 0.16
CA ILE A 114 14.91 -2.34 1.04
C ILE A 114 13.64 -3.06 0.62
N GLN A 115 13.77 -4.35 0.27
CA GLN A 115 12.62 -5.20 -0.04
C GLN A 115 11.99 -5.71 1.26
N VAL A 116 10.94 -5.03 1.72
CA VAL A 116 10.24 -5.33 2.98
C VAL A 116 8.80 -4.79 2.93
N ARG A 117 7.88 -5.48 3.62
CA ARG A 117 6.53 -4.98 3.83
C ARG A 117 6.53 -3.86 4.88
N THR A 118 5.57 -2.95 4.78
CA THR A 118 5.41 -1.82 5.71
C THR A 118 5.39 -2.27 7.17
N LEU A 119 4.63 -3.32 7.50
CA LEU A 119 4.48 -3.79 8.87
C LEU A 119 5.76 -4.44 9.42
N ASP A 120 6.58 -5.03 8.56
CA ASP A 120 7.82 -5.74 8.92
C ASP A 120 9.04 -4.80 8.94
N TYR A 121 8.91 -3.60 8.38
CA TYR A 121 10.01 -2.63 8.34
C TYR A 121 10.39 -2.14 9.74
N GLN A 122 11.68 -2.19 10.05
CA GLN A 122 12.24 -1.72 11.31
C GLN A 122 13.23 -0.60 11.05
N SER A 123 13.19 0.45 11.87
CA SER A 123 14.13 1.55 11.82
C SER A 123 14.35 2.13 13.21
N ASN A 124 15.60 2.42 13.53
CA ASN A 124 15.97 3.18 14.74
C ASN A 124 15.90 4.71 14.49
N LYS A 125 15.64 5.12 13.25
CA LYS A 125 15.51 6.53 12.87
C LYS A 125 14.04 6.85 12.66
N LEU A 126 13.63 8.04 13.08
CA LEU A 126 12.37 8.64 12.73
C LEU A 126 12.53 9.44 11.43
N PHE A 127 11.44 9.57 10.69
CA PHE A 127 11.39 10.27 9.42
C PHE A 127 10.66 11.61 9.56
N ASP A 128 11.19 12.66 8.97
CA ASP A 128 10.53 13.97 8.92
C ASP A 128 9.38 13.97 7.91
N VAL A 129 9.48 13.12 6.88
CA VAL A 129 8.44 12.91 5.86
C VAL A 129 8.26 11.43 5.56
N ILE A 130 6.99 11.00 5.43
CA ILE A 130 6.63 9.66 4.95
C ILE A 130 5.68 9.82 3.75
N LEU A 131 5.97 9.09 2.67
CA LEU A 131 5.15 9.01 1.47
C LEU A 131 4.41 7.67 1.43
N CYS A 132 3.10 7.70 1.21
CA CYS A 132 2.22 6.52 1.05
C CYS A 132 1.39 6.70 -0.23
N LEU A 133 2.05 6.66 -1.39
CA LEU A 133 1.46 7.07 -2.66
C LEU A 133 0.89 5.88 -3.46
N GLY A 134 -0.12 5.24 -2.90
CA GLY A 134 -0.77 4.07 -3.51
C GLY A 134 -0.44 2.74 -2.85
N SER A 135 0.38 2.72 -1.82
CA SER A 135 0.82 1.52 -1.10
C SER A 135 -0.16 1.05 -0.02
N VAL A 136 -0.71 1.98 0.77
CA VAL A 136 -1.64 1.69 1.87
C VAL A 136 -3.07 1.65 1.32
N ASN A 137 -3.37 0.64 0.50
CA ASN A 137 -4.62 0.54 -0.26
C ASN A 137 -5.22 -0.87 -0.30
N PHE A 138 -4.60 -1.87 0.34
CA PHE A 138 -4.94 -3.26 0.10
C PHE A 138 -5.37 -3.98 1.38
N GLY A 139 -6.46 -4.74 1.27
CA GLY A 139 -6.97 -5.58 2.34
C GLY A 139 -8.00 -4.90 3.23
N SER A 140 -8.15 -5.40 4.47
CA SER A 140 -9.20 -4.97 5.40
C SER A 140 -8.90 -3.61 6.07
N LYS A 141 -9.94 -3.02 6.68
CA LYS A 141 -9.83 -1.79 7.48
C LYS A 141 -8.76 -1.91 8.58
N GLU A 142 -8.71 -3.05 9.25
CA GLU A 142 -7.76 -3.34 10.33
C GLU A 142 -6.32 -3.34 9.82
N LYS A 143 -6.08 -3.91 8.63
CA LYS A 143 -4.76 -3.88 7.99
C LYS A 143 -4.35 -2.45 7.63
N ILE A 144 -5.25 -1.66 7.05
CA ILE A 144 -4.99 -0.25 6.73
C ILE A 144 -4.65 0.54 8.02
N ILE A 145 -5.42 0.35 9.09
CA ILE A 145 -5.15 0.98 10.38
C ILE A 145 -3.77 0.58 10.91
N ALA A 146 -3.41 -0.70 10.84
CA ALA A 146 -2.10 -1.18 11.28
C ALA A 146 -0.94 -0.56 10.46
N GLU A 147 -1.08 -0.47 9.14
CA GLU A 147 -0.07 0.15 8.27
C GLU A 147 0.07 1.65 8.54
N VAL A 148 -1.04 2.38 8.73
CA VAL A 148 -1.00 3.80 9.12
C VAL A 148 -0.38 3.97 10.51
N SER A 149 -0.74 3.14 11.49
CA SER A 149 -0.14 3.13 12.83
C SER A 149 1.37 2.93 12.76
N LYS A 150 1.83 2.00 11.91
CA LYS A 150 3.27 1.77 11.67
C LYS A 150 3.96 3.02 11.12
N CYS A 151 3.35 3.70 10.15
CA CYS A 151 3.87 4.95 9.60
C CYS A 151 3.92 6.05 10.67
N VAL A 152 2.88 6.20 11.48
CA VAL A 152 2.84 7.19 12.59
C VAL A 152 3.95 6.94 13.61
N ASN A 153 4.25 5.67 13.94
CA ASN A 153 5.32 5.30 14.86
C ASN A 153 6.72 5.58 14.28
N LEU A 154 6.87 5.57 12.97
CA LEU A 154 8.10 5.90 12.27
C LEU A 154 8.24 7.41 12.00
N LEU A 155 7.17 8.19 12.16
CA LEU A 155 7.16 9.62 11.90
C LEU A 155 7.68 10.41 13.10
N ALA A 156 8.58 11.34 12.86
CA ALA A 156 9.06 12.28 13.86
C ALA A 156 7.95 13.24 14.32
N ASP A 157 8.05 13.76 15.53
CA ASP A 157 7.14 14.80 16.00
C ASP A 157 7.22 16.04 15.11
N GLY A 158 6.07 16.56 14.72
CA GLY A 158 5.97 17.62 13.71
C GLY A 158 6.21 17.17 12.27
N GLY A 159 6.48 15.88 12.03
CA GLY A 159 6.67 15.30 10.71
C GLY A 159 5.38 15.25 9.88
N THR A 160 5.53 15.07 8.57
CA THR A 160 4.43 15.14 7.61
C THR A 160 4.30 13.83 6.84
N MET A 161 3.08 13.34 6.67
CA MET A 161 2.76 12.19 5.81
C MET A 161 1.93 12.62 4.62
N PHE A 162 2.31 12.15 3.44
CA PHE A 162 1.60 12.37 2.18
C PHE A 162 0.97 11.07 1.72
N PHE A 163 -0.32 11.11 1.44
CA PHE A 163 -1.08 9.95 1.00
C PHE A 163 -1.71 10.16 -0.38
N ARG A 164 -1.70 9.11 -1.18
CA ARG A 164 -2.56 8.98 -2.35
C ARG A 164 -3.28 7.65 -2.27
N VAL A 165 -4.61 7.67 -2.13
CA VAL A 165 -5.39 6.48 -1.81
C VAL A 165 -6.49 6.20 -2.82
N ASN A 166 -6.91 4.93 -2.87
CA ASN A 166 -7.91 4.42 -3.79
C ASN A 166 -9.30 4.45 -3.14
N PRO A 167 -10.34 5.03 -3.76
CA PRO A 167 -11.71 4.97 -3.25
C PRO A 167 -12.43 3.62 -3.52
N GLY A 168 -11.69 2.54 -3.76
CA GLY A 168 -12.24 1.21 -4.06
C GLY A 168 -12.37 0.93 -5.56
N VAL A 169 -11.82 1.79 -6.42
CA VAL A 169 -11.88 1.59 -7.88
C VAL A 169 -10.92 0.48 -8.29
N GLN A 170 -11.47 -0.56 -8.93
CA GLN A 170 -10.69 -1.66 -9.49
C GLN A 170 -9.80 -1.18 -10.63
N HIS A 171 -8.61 -1.73 -10.77
CA HIS A 171 -7.77 -1.53 -11.96
C HIS A 171 -8.33 -2.32 -13.15
N ASP A 172 -8.27 -1.74 -14.35
CA ASP A 172 -8.88 -2.31 -15.57
C ASP A 172 -8.13 -3.56 -16.10
N LYS A 173 -6.88 -3.78 -15.66
CA LYS A 173 -6.10 -4.93 -16.12
C LYS A 173 -6.62 -6.24 -15.55
N PRO A 174 -6.79 -7.29 -16.38
CA PRO A 174 -7.25 -8.61 -15.93
C PRO A 174 -6.42 -9.19 -14.78
N GLU A 175 -5.12 -8.90 -14.75
CA GLU A 175 -4.18 -9.37 -13.72
C GLU A 175 -4.46 -8.75 -12.34
N ALA A 176 -5.22 -7.65 -12.29
CA ALA A 176 -5.67 -7.04 -11.03
C ALA A 176 -6.99 -7.62 -10.51
N HIS A 177 -7.59 -8.59 -11.22
CA HIS A 177 -8.92 -9.12 -10.88
C HIS A 177 -9.06 -9.59 -9.43
N TRP A 178 -8.03 -10.22 -8.88
CA TRP A 178 -8.04 -10.74 -7.53
C TRP A 178 -7.51 -9.78 -6.47
N ILE A 179 -7.08 -8.57 -6.86
CA ILE A 179 -6.61 -7.54 -5.93
C ILE A 179 -7.83 -6.81 -5.35
N GLU A 180 -7.95 -6.79 -4.05
CA GLU A 180 -8.98 -6.05 -3.33
C GLU A 180 -8.44 -4.71 -2.86
N PHE A 181 -9.01 -3.60 -3.39
CA PHE A 181 -8.67 -2.26 -2.96
C PHE A 181 -9.60 -1.82 -1.84
N TYR A 182 -9.00 -1.35 -0.74
CA TYR A 182 -9.77 -0.73 0.32
C TYR A 182 -10.43 0.56 -0.19
N ALA A 183 -11.73 0.71 0.11
CA ALA A 183 -12.50 1.87 -0.34
C ALA A 183 -12.31 3.08 0.59
N TRP A 184 -11.23 3.82 0.36
CA TRP A 184 -10.96 5.03 1.12
C TRP A 184 -12.01 6.12 0.86
N ASN A 185 -12.41 6.81 1.93
CA ASN A 185 -13.33 7.95 1.89
C ASN A 185 -12.93 9.03 2.90
N VAL A 186 -13.49 10.23 2.77
CA VAL A 186 -13.15 11.36 3.64
C VAL A 186 -13.49 11.10 5.12
N PRO A 187 -14.65 10.50 5.49
CA PRO A 187 -14.91 10.13 6.88
C PRO A 187 -13.81 9.24 7.49
N PHE A 188 -13.31 8.25 6.75
CA PHE A 188 -12.25 7.39 7.24
C PHE A 188 -10.90 8.12 7.38
N ILE A 189 -10.59 9.07 6.47
CA ILE A 189 -9.42 9.95 6.62
C ILE A 189 -9.51 10.76 7.92
N ILE A 190 -10.69 11.30 8.24
CA ILE A 190 -10.92 12.03 9.48
C ILE A 190 -10.81 11.10 10.69
N GLU A 191 -11.44 9.93 10.66
CA GLU A 191 -11.37 8.90 11.72
C GLU A 191 -9.91 8.56 12.08
N LEU A 192 -9.05 8.35 11.07
CA LEU A 192 -7.63 8.07 11.29
C LEU A 192 -6.89 9.27 11.91
N SER A 193 -7.22 10.49 11.50
CA SER A 193 -6.59 11.67 12.06
C SER A 193 -6.91 11.84 13.57
N GLU A 194 -8.13 11.55 13.97
CA GLU A 194 -8.56 11.56 15.37
C GLU A 194 -7.90 10.42 16.16
N MET A 195 -7.92 9.20 15.60
CA MET A 195 -7.34 7.99 16.22
C MET A 195 -5.85 8.16 16.54
N PHE A 196 -5.09 8.77 15.64
CA PHE A 196 -3.64 8.92 15.75
C PHE A 196 -3.20 10.33 16.15
N GLN A 197 -4.12 11.23 16.52
CA GLN A 197 -3.85 12.61 16.92
C GLN A 197 -3.03 13.37 15.86
N LEU A 198 -3.44 13.21 14.59
CA LEU A 198 -2.82 13.87 13.44
C LEU A 198 -3.63 15.10 13.04
N LYS A 199 -2.94 16.16 12.61
CA LYS A 199 -3.59 17.31 11.98
C LYS A 199 -3.73 17.05 10.48
N ILE A 200 -4.92 17.15 9.94
CA ILE A 200 -5.15 17.19 8.50
C ILE A 200 -4.72 18.57 7.99
N LEU A 201 -3.77 18.62 7.06
CA LEU A 201 -3.35 19.86 6.41
C LEU A 201 -4.12 20.11 5.13
N ASP A 202 -4.46 19.04 4.40
CA ASP A 202 -5.13 19.13 3.12
C ASP A 202 -5.85 17.81 2.76
N ILE A 203 -6.92 17.91 1.96
CA ILE A 203 -7.60 16.77 1.29
C ILE A 203 -8.04 17.25 -0.09
N ARG A 204 -7.60 16.57 -1.15
CA ARG A 204 -7.93 16.91 -2.56
C ARG A 204 -8.28 15.68 -3.37
N ASP A 205 -8.96 15.90 -4.49
CA ASP A 205 -9.15 14.91 -5.53
C ASP A 205 -7.94 14.90 -6.47
N ASP A 206 -7.25 13.76 -6.55
CA ASP A 206 -6.17 13.52 -7.50
C ASP A 206 -6.68 12.77 -8.73
N THR A 207 -5.83 12.62 -9.72
CA THR A 207 -6.09 11.90 -10.97
C THR A 207 -6.64 10.50 -10.72
N ASN A 208 -7.50 9.99 -11.61
CA ASN A 208 -8.12 8.68 -11.53
C ASN A 208 -8.96 8.45 -10.26
N GLN A 209 -9.73 9.46 -9.86
CA GLN A 209 -10.63 9.42 -8.69
C GLN A 209 -9.92 9.17 -7.35
N ARG A 210 -8.58 9.27 -7.32
CA ARG A 210 -7.81 9.08 -6.08
C ARG A 210 -8.02 10.26 -5.13
N LYS A 211 -7.93 9.99 -3.83
CA LYS A 211 -7.81 11.05 -2.83
C LYS A 211 -6.33 11.27 -2.51
N TYR A 212 -5.93 12.53 -2.52
CA TYR A 212 -4.64 12.98 -2.01
C TYR A 212 -4.88 13.75 -0.72
N PHE A 213 -4.12 13.44 0.33
CA PHE A 213 -4.24 14.16 1.59
C PHE A 213 -2.91 14.18 2.35
N ILE A 214 -2.82 15.13 3.27
CA ILE A 214 -1.60 15.39 4.03
C ILE A 214 -1.94 15.38 5.52
N TYR A 215 -1.24 14.55 6.28
CA TYR A 215 -1.25 14.57 7.73
C TYR A 215 0.02 15.19 8.29
N ARG A 216 -0.12 15.82 9.45
CA ARG A 216 1.01 16.27 10.27
C ARG A 216 0.86 15.71 11.68
N LYS A 217 1.93 15.07 12.17
CA LYS A 217 1.98 14.62 13.57
C LYS A 217 2.09 15.84 14.48
N THR A 218 1.17 15.96 15.43
CA THR A 218 1.27 16.95 16.51
C THR A 218 2.34 16.50 17.49
N LYS A 219 2.92 17.45 18.21
CA LYS A 219 3.92 17.16 19.26
C LYS A 219 3.26 16.47 20.44
#